data_88d84eb8f395868a96eacd3d67ff7d63
#
_entry.id   88d84eb8f395868a96eacd3d67ff7d63
#
_cell.length_a   1.000
_cell.length_b   1.000
_cell.length_c   1.000
_cell.angle_alpha   90.00
_cell.angle_beta   90.00
_cell.angle_gamma   90.00
#
_symmetry.space_group_name_H-M   'P 1'
#
loop_
_entity.id
_entity.type
_entity.pdbx_description
1 polymer ?
#
loop_
_entity_poly.entity_id
_entity_poly.type
_entity_poly.pdbx_seq_one_letter_code
_entity_poly.pdbx_strand_id
1 'polypeptide(L)'
;MELQNSGLYDKTFVFIADAQALTDNMENPEKVRQNVIEVALDYLACGLDPTKSTIFIQSQIPELCELTFYYMDLVTVSRLQRNPTVKTEIQMRNFETSIPVGFFTYPISQAADITAFRATTVPVGEDQEPMIEQAREIVRRFNFIYGDTLVEPEILLPDNA
;
A
#
# COMPACT_ATOMS: atom_id res chain seq x y z
N MET A 1 8.19 0.28 14.91
CA MET A 1 8.86 -0.45 16.00
C MET A 1 8.08 -0.46 17.30
N GLU A 2 7.56 0.66 17.73
CA GLU A 2 6.73 0.73 18.93
C GLU A 2 5.55 -0.25 18.83
N LEU A 3 4.82 -0.24 17.73
CA LEU A 3 3.70 -1.15 17.50
C LEU A 3 4.10 -2.62 17.51
N GLN A 4 5.25 -2.98 16.91
CA GLN A 4 5.80 -4.34 16.96
C GLN A 4 6.06 -4.81 18.39
N ASN A 5 6.52 -3.89 19.26
CA ASN A 5 6.91 -4.21 20.65
C ASN A 5 5.80 -3.97 21.67
N SER A 6 4.68 -3.37 21.27
CA SER A 6 3.56 -3.02 22.15
C SER A 6 2.81 -4.21 22.71
N GLY A 7 2.82 -5.35 21.99
CA GLY A 7 1.99 -6.52 22.31
C GLY A 7 0.50 -6.31 22.03
N LEU A 8 0.12 -5.23 21.35
CA LEU A 8 -1.28 -4.91 21.01
C LEU A 8 -1.77 -5.66 19.77
N TYR A 9 -0.84 -6.16 18.93
CA TYR A 9 -1.14 -6.81 17.67
C TYR A 9 -0.58 -8.22 17.64
N ASP A 10 -1.39 -9.18 17.22
CA ASP A 10 -0.97 -10.59 17.11
C ASP A 10 0.06 -10.79 16.00
N LYS A 11 -0.02 -10.00 14.94
CA LYS A 11 0.89 -10.06 13.78
C LYS A 11 1.19 -8.67 13.27
N THR A 12 2.42 -8.43 12.92
CA THR A 12 2.89 -7.21 12.25
C THR A 12 3.52 -7.60 10.92
N PHE A 13 3.06 -6.95 9.85
CA PHE A 13 3.57 -7.14 8.50
C PHE A 13 4.27 -5.86 8.05
N VAL A 14 5.49 -5.98 7.57
CA VAL A 14 6.27 -4.88 7.01
C VAL A 14 6.86 -5.35 5.69
N PHE A 15 6.64 -4.61 4.63
CA PHE A 15 7.15 -5.02 3.32
C PHE A 15 7.97 -3.93 2.64
N ILE A 16 8.83 -4.38 1.72
CA ILE A 16 9.59 -3.53 0.84
C ILE A 16 8.78 -3.44 -0.47
N ALA A 17 8.26 -2.27 -0.75
CA ALA A 17 7.35 -2.02 -1.87
C ALA A 17 8.11 -1.81 -3.19
N ASP A 18 8.89 -2.82 -3.62
CA ASP A 18 9.74 -2.75 -4.80
C ASP A 18 8.96 -2.66 -6.11
N ALA A 19 7.84 -3.36 -6.24
CA ALA A 19 6.97 -3.24 -7.40
C ALA A 19 6.32 -1.85 -7.48
N GLN A 20 5.85 -1.31 -6.34
CA GLN A 20 5.32 0.05 -6.26
C GLN A 20 6.39 1.10 -6.60
N ALA A 21 7.62 0.91 -6.15
CA ALA A 21 8.74 1.81 -6.44
C ALA A 21 9.02 1.99 -7.94
N LEU A 22 8.64 1.02 -8.77
CA LEU A 22 8.77 1.11 -10.23
C LEU A 22 7.86 2.19 -10.83
N THR A 23 6.77 2.58 -10.20
CA THR A 23 5.91 3.67 -10.70
C THR A 23 6.67 4.98 -10.85
N ASP A 24 7.70 5.17 -10.03
CA ASP A 24 8.56 6.36 -10.00
C ASP A 24 9.96 6.14 -10.58
N ASN A 25 10.38 4.90 -10.71
CA ASN A 25 11.75 4.54 -11.10
C ASN A 25 11.78 3.55 -12.26
N MET A 26 10.77 3.54 -13.13
CA MET A 26 10.64 2.57 -14.23
C MET A 26 11.85 2.61 -15.19
N GLU A 27 12.46 3.78 -15.39
CA GLU A 27 13.64 3.95 -16.25
C GLU A 27 14.95 3.48 -15.58
N ASN A 28 14.93 3.22 -14.26
CA ASN A 28 16.10 2.78 -13.52
C ASN A 28 15.81 1.59 -12.60
N PRO A 29 15.51 0.41 -13.15
CA PRO A 29 15.15 -0.77 -12.35
C PRO A 29 16.31 -1.27 -11.47
N GLU A 30 17.56 -1.00 -11.85
CA GLU A 30 18.72 -1.39 -11.05
C GLU A 30 18.77 -0.65 -9.71
N LYS A 31 18.40 0.62 -9.71
CA LYS A 31 18.23 1.39 -8.46
C LYS A 31 17.22 0.74 -7.52
N VAL A 32 16.09 0.24 -8.06
CA VAL A 32 15.08 -0.44 -7.24
C VAL A 32 15.64 -1.74 -6.65
N ARG A 33 16.37 -2.55 -7.44
CA ARG A 33 17.01 -3.77 -6.92
C ARG A 33 18.00 -3.51 -5.81
N GLN A 34 18.85 -2.50 -5.98
CA GLN A 34 19.81 -2.09 -4.95
C GLN A 34 19.10 -1.63 -3.69
N ASN A 35 18.05 -0.80 -3.83
CA ASN A 35 17.28 -0.27 -2.71
C ASN A 35 16.57 -1.37 -1.91
N VAL A 36 16.18 -2.50 -2.50
CA VAL A 36 15.59 -3.61 -1.74
C VAL A 36 16.51 -4.07 -0.62
N ILE A 37 17.82 -4.22 -0.93
CA ILE A 37 18.81 -4.67 0.05
C ILE A 37 19.06 -3.57 1.09
N GLU A 38 19.20 -2.32 0.66
CA GLU A 38 19.46 -1.19 1.55
C GLU A 38 18.30 -0.95 2.52
N VAL A 39 17.05 -0.97 2.03
CA VAL A 39 15.86 -0.84 2.88
C VAL A 39 15.74 -2.00 3.87
N ALA A 40 16.07 -3.22 3.46
CA ALA A 40 16.08 -4.37 4.38
C ALA A 40 17.08 -4.16 5.52
N LEU A 41 18.29 -3.65 5.20
CA LEU A 41 19.31 -3.32 6.21
C LEU A 41 18.85 -2.19 7.14
N ASP A 42 18.22 -1.15 6.59
CA ASP A 42 17.67 -0.03 7.37
C ASP A 42 16.57 -0.51 8.31
N TYR A 43 15.67 -1.39 7.87
CA TYR A 43 14.64 -1.98 8.72
C TYR A 43 15.25 -2.69 9.92
N LEU A 44 16.26 -3.51 9.72
CA LEU A 44 16.96 -4.22 10.79
C LEU A 44 17.74 -3.25 11.69
N ALA A 45 18.46 -2.30 11.11
CA ALA A 45 19.21 -1.27 11.86
C ALA A 45 18.30 -0.40 12.72
N CYS A 46 17.11 -0.09 12.22
CA CYS A 46 16.07 0.61 12.96
C CYS A 46 15.41 -0.26 14.05
N GLY A 47 15.66 -1.56 14.12
CA GLY A 47 15.19 -2.48 15.16
C GLY A 47 13.88 -3.19 14.84
N LEU A 48 13.52 -3.31 13.54
CA LEU A 48 12.52 -4.29 13.13
C LEU A 48 13.09 -5.69 13.38
N ASP A 49 12.36 -6.49 14.12
CA ASP A 49 12.75 -7.84 14.54
C ASP A 49 12.01 -8.89 13.70
N PRO A 50 12.72 -9.65 12.83
CA PRO A 50 12.09 -10.66 11.99
C PRO A 50 11.52 -11.85 12.79
N THR A 51 11.80 -11.95 14.08
CA THR A 51 11.16 -12.94 14.96
C THR A 51 9.79 -12.48 15.46
N LYS A 52 9.51 -11.17 15.40
CA LYS A 52 8.27 -10.56 15.86
C LYS A 52 7.40 -10.06 14.70
N SER A 53 8.03 -9.61 13.61
CA SER A 53 7.35 -9.07 12.43
C SER A 53 7.64 -9.92 11.21
N THR A 54 6.64 -10.10 10.36
CA THR A 54 6.85 -10.68 9.03
C THR A 54 7.35 -9.60 8.09
N ILE A 55 8.62 -9.71 7.68
CA ILE A 55 9.24 -8.80 6.72
C ILE A 55 9.33 -9.51 5.36
N PHE A 56 8.83 -8.87 4.30
CA PHE A 56 8.82 -9.48 2.97
C PHE A 56 9.01 -8.44 1.86
N ILE A 57 9.24 -8.92 0.64
CA ILE A 57 9.37 -8.10 -0.57
C ILE A 57 8.07 -8.23 -1.36
N GLN A 58 7.45 -7.10 -1.73
CA GLN A 58 6.16 -7.04 -2.41
C GLN A 58 6.11 -7.91 -3.67
N SER A 59 7.13 -7.83 -4.53
CA SER A 59 7.19 -8.59 -5.78
C SER A 59 7.31 -10.12 -5.60
N GLN A 60 7.60 -10.59 -4.39
CA GLN A 60 7.65 -12.02 -4.09
C GLN A 60 6.28 -12.61 -3.74
N ILE A 61 5.24 -11.78 -3.69
CA ILE A 61 3.85 -12.17 -3.42
C ILE A 61 3.01 -11.87 -4.67
N PRO A 62 3.01 -12.74 -5.68
CA PRO A 62 2.32 -12.49 -6.96
C PRO A 62 0.80 -12.33 -6.78
N GLU A 63 0.22 -12.88 -5.72
CA GLU A 63 -1.19 -12.75 -5.38
C GLU A 63 -1.62 -11.31 -5.16
N LEU A 64 -0.70 -10.40 -4.80
CA LEU A 64 -0.99 -8.96 -4.69
C LEU A 64 -1.33 -8.35 -6.06
N CYS A 65 -0.63 -8.78 -7.10
CA CYS A 65 -0.95 -8.35 -8.47
C CYS A 65 -2.28 -8.94 -8.95
N GLU A 66 -2.55 -10.19 -8.63
CA GLU A 66 -3.82 -10.84 -8.96
C GLU A 66 -5.00 -10.14 -8.27
N LEU A 67 -4.88 -9.88 -6.97
CA LEU A 67 -5.91 -9.17 -6.20
C LEU A 67 -6.11 -7.74 -6.71
N THR A 68 -5.03 -7.05 -7.08
CA THR A 68 -5.10 -5.72 -7.70
C THR A 68 -5.93 -5.75 -8.98
N PHE A 69 -5.76 -6.77 -9.81
CA PHE A 69 -6.54 -6.92 -11.04
C PHE A 69 -8.03 -7.07 -10.75
N TYR A 70 -8.43 -7.90 -9.78
CA TYR A 70 -9.83 -8.02 -9.36
C TYR A 70 -10.39 -6.70 -8.82
N TYR A 71 -9.59 -5.95 -8.07
CA TYR A 71 -10.02 -4.66 -7.53
C TYR A 71 -10.19 -3.58 -8.60
N MET A 72 -9.46 -3.67 -9.72
CA MET A 72 -9.64 -2.76 -10.87
C MET A 72 -11.06 -2.81 -11.43
N ASP A 73 -11.75 -3.97 -11.35
CA ASP A 73 -13.13 -4.10 -11.78
C ASP A 73 -14.13 -3.45 -10.81
N LEU A 74 -13.70 -3.11 -9.61
CA LEU A 74 -14.54 -2.50 -8.58
C LEU A 74 -14.40 -0.98 -8.48
N VAL A 75 -13.37 -0.40 -9.11
CA VAL A 75 -13.05 1.03 -9.01
C VAL A 75 -13.18 1.71 -10.36
N THR A 76 -13.86 2.86 -10.39
CA THR A 76 -13.98 3.64 -11.64
C THR A 76 -12.84 4.63 -11.81
N VAL A 77 -12.49 4.95 -13.07
CA VAL A 77 -11.52 6.00 -13.40
C VAL A 77 -11.89 7.32 -12.72
N SER A 78 -13.16 7.70 -12.74
CA SER A 78 -13.63 8.94 -12.11
C SER A 78 -13.47 8.93 -10.59
N ARG A 79 -13.48 7.77 -9.94
CA ARG A 79 -13.20 7.67 -8.50
C ARG A 79 -11.73 7.91 -8.21
N LEU A 80 -10.82 7.32 -8.99
CA LEU A 80 -9.38 7.56 -8.88
C LEU A 80 -9.04 9.04 -9.10
N GLN A 81 -9.62 9.65 -10.13
CA GLN A 81 -9.42 11.08 -10.42
C GLN A 81 -9.87 12.01 -9.29
N ARG A 82 -10.80 11.59 -8.44
CA ARG A 82 -11.27 12.38 -7.29
C ARG A 82 -10.46 12.17 -6.02
N ASN A 83 -9.56 11.19 -5.98
CA ASN A 83 -8.71 10.97 -4.81
C ASN A 83 -7.77 12.19 -4.61
N PRO A 84 -7.81 12.86 -3.44
CA PRO A 84 -7.03 14.07 -3.20
C PRO A 84 -5.52 13.84 -3.29
N THR A 85 -5.04 12.73 -2.75
CA THR A 85 -3.61 12.37 -2.78
C THR A 85 -3.14 12.20 -4.22
N VAL A 86 -3.87 11.44 -5.03
CA VAL A 86 -3.56 11.24 -6.47
C VAL A 86 -3.54 12.56 -7.23
N LYS A 87 -4.50 13.46 -6.96
CA LYS A 87 -4.53 14.79 -7.59
C LYS A 87 -3.29 15.61 -7.28
N THR A 88 -2.92 15.67 -6.00
CA THR A 88 -1.76 16.42 -5.54
C THR A 88 -0.48 15.88 -6.17
N GLU A 89 -0.31 14.57 -6.20
CA GLU A 89 0.87 13.93 -6.78
C GLU A 89 0.97 14.14 -8.30
N ILE A 90 -0.15 14.06 -9.04
CA ILE A 90 -0.18 14.35 -10.47
C ILE A 90 0.32 15.79 -10.73
N GLN A 91 -0.12 16.75 -9.92
CA GLN A 91 0.32 18.14 -10.03
C GLN A 91 1.81 18.31 -9.72
N MET A 92 2.28 17.72 -8.63
CA MET A 92 3.68 17.79 -8.20
C MET A 92 4.64 17.21 -9.24
N ARG A 93 4.23 16.16 -9.96
CA ARG A 93 5.05 15.47 -10.96
C ARG A 93 4.93 16.03 -12.37
N ASN A 94 4.10 17.06 -12.56
CA ASN A 94 3.85 17.68 -13.88
C ASN A 94 3.43 16.66 -14.95
N PHE A 95 2.70 15.62 -14.59
CA PHE A 95 2.22 14.64 -15.57
C PHE A 95 1.17 15.18 -16.53
N GLU A 96 0.48 16.28 -16.13
CA GLU A 96 -0.54 17.00 -16.92
C GLU A 96 -1.51 16.05 -17.65
N THR A 97 -1.25 15.80 -18.96
CA THR A 97 -2.07 14.96 -19.81
C THR A 97 -1.50 13.56 -20.05
N SER A 98 -0.28 13.27 -19.61
CA SER A 98 0.44 12.02 -19.87
C SER A 98 0.73 11.26 -18.57
N ILE A 99 -0.34 10.80 -17.90
CA ILE A 99 -0.23 10.07 -16.65
C ILE A 99 0.04 8.59 -16.94
N PRO A 100 1.14 8.01 -16.44
CA PRO A 100 1.36 6.56 -16.55
C PRO A 100 0.25 5.78 -15.85
N VAL A 101 -0.26 4.71 -16.50
CA VAL A 101 -1.36 3.91 -15.94
C VAL A 101 -0.98 3.30 -14.59
N GLY A 102 0.24 2.78 -14.45
CA GLY A 102 0.72 2.23 -13.18
C GLY A 102 0.70 3.25 -12.04
N PHE A 103 1.12 4.50 -12.34
CA PHE A 103 1.02 5.59 -11.38
C PHE A 103 -0.44 5.92 -11.06
N PHE A 104 -1.31 5.96 -12.05
CA PHE A 104 -2.72 6.30 -11.85
C PHE A 104 -3.50 5.25 -11.05
N THR A 105 -3.10 3.97 -11.16
CA THR A 105 -3.79 2.84 -10.53
C THR A 105 -3.16 2.39 -9.19
N TYR A 106 -2.05 2.98 -8.75
CA TYR A 106 -1.39 2.55 -7.52
C TYR A 106 -2.29 2.54 -6.27
N PRO A 107 -3.34 3.39 -6.14
CA PRO A 107 -4.25 3.30 -4.99
C PRO A 107 -4.99 1.97 -4.90
N ILE A 108 -5.18 1.32 -6.03
CA ILE A 108 -5.81 -0.01 -6.09
C ILE A 108 -4.82 -1.09 -5.64
N SER A 109 -3.56 -1.02 -6.08
CA SER A 109 -2.53 -1.96 -5.62
C SER A 109 -2.22 -1.78 -4.13
N GLN A 110 -2.23 -0.56 -3.62
CA GLN A 110 -2.08 -0.30 -2.19
C GLN A 110 -3.23 -0.91 -1.37
N ALA A 111 -4.45 -0.88 -1.89
CA ALA A 111 -5.57 -1.57 -1.25
C ALA A 111 -5.36 -3.10 -1.21
N ALA A 112 -4.78 -3.69 -2.24
CA ALA A 112 -4.43 -5.10 -2.26
C ALA A 112 -3.33 -5.43 -1.23
N ASP A 113 -2.29 -4.59 -1.13
CA ASP A 113 -1.20 -4.75 -0.14
C ASP A 113 -1.74 -4.79 1.31
N ILE A 114 -2.78 -4.03 1.60
CA ILE A 114 -3.40 -3.96 2.93
C ILE A 114 -4.32 -5.15 3.17
N THR A 115 -5.20 -5.43 2.23
CA THR A 115 -6.32 -6.35 2.45
C THR A 115 -5.97 -7.81 2.25
N ALA A 116 -4.94 -8.13 1.45
CA ALA A 116 -4.46 -9.50 1.25
C ALA A 116 -4.05 -10.17 2.56
N PHE A 117 -3.50 -9.41 3.50
CA PHE A 117 -3.06 -9.88 4.81
C PHE A 117 -4.15 -9.72 5.89
N ARG A 118 -5.36 -9.30 5.51
CA ARG A 118 -6.48 -9.03 6.43
C ARG A 118 -6.09 -8.03 7.53
N ALA A 119 -5.33 -7.00 7.15
CA ALA A 119 -4.89 -5.98 8.09
C ALA A 119 -6.10 -5.31 8.74
N THR A 120 -6.13 -5.29 10.06
CA THR A 120 -7.15 -4.60 10.85
C THR A 120 -6.77 -3.15 11.12
N THR A 121 -5.47 -2.86 11.16
CA THR A 121 -4.94 -1.54 11.51
C THR A 121 -3.78 -1.21 10.58
N VAL A 122 -3.79 0.00 10.03
CA VAL A 122 -2.73 0.51 9.14
C VAL A 122 -2.20 1.83 9.68
N PRO A 123 -0.96 1.87 10.17
CA PRO A 123 -0.33 3.12 10.59
C PRO A 123 0.06 3.95 9.36
N VAL A 124 -0.44 5.17 9.29
CA VAL A 124 -0.22 6.08 8.15
C VAL A 124 -0.11 7.53 8.62
N GLY A 125 0.51 8.38 7.80
CA GLY A 125 0.40 9.83 7.93
C GLY A 125 -0.96 10.35 7.44
N GLU A 126 -1.33 11.57 7.83
CA GLU A 126 -2.61 12.20 7.45
C GLU A 126 -2.81 12.28 5.93
N ASP A 127 -1.74 12.47 5.17
CA ASP A 127 -1.77 12.52 3.71
C ASP A 127 -2.21 11.20 3.05
N GLN A 128 -2.13 10.09 3.78
CA GLN A 128 -2.52 8.75 3.33
C GLN A 128 -3.95 8.35 3.74
N GLU A 129 -4.64 9.13 4.56
CA GLU A 129 -6.04 8.84 4.91
C GLU A 129 -6.95 8.61 3.70
N PRO A 130 -6.87 9.43 2.61
CA PRO A 130 -7.71 9.19 1.43
C PRO A 130 -7.44 7.87 0.72
N MET A 131 -6.22 7.32 0.89
CA MET A 131 -5.83 6.03 0.33
C MET A 131 -6.46 4.88 1.10
N ILE A 132 -6.42 4.97 2.44
CA ILE A 132 -7.04 3.95 3.29
C ILE A 132 -8.56 3.99 3.15
N GLU A 133 -9.18 5.16 3.05
CA GLU A 133 -10.63 5.25 2.80
C GLU A 133 -11.00 4.64 1.44
N GLN A 134 -10.19 4.81 0.42
CA GLN A 134 -10.41 4.14 -0.87
C GLN A 134 -10.28 2.60 -0.75
N ALA A 135 -9.33 2.10 0.05
CA ALA A 135 -9.23 0.67 0.34
C ALA A 135 -10.49 0.14 1.06
N ARG A 136 -11.02 0.89 2.02
CA ARG A 136 -12.28 0.58 2.72
C ARG A 136 -13.48 0.53 1.77
N GLU A 137 -13.58 1.48 0.83
CA GLU A 137 -14.61 1.47 -0.21
C GLU A 137 -14.54 0.20 -1.08
N ILE A 138 -13.32 -0.23 -1.46
CA ILE A 138 -13.10 -1.47 -2.22
C ILE A 138 -13.55 -2.68 -1.40
N VAL A 139 -13.16 -2.76 -0.13
CA VAL A 139 -13.57 -3.84 0.78
C VAL A 139 -15.08 -3.93 0.89
N ARG A 140 -15.76 -2.80 1.15
CA ARG A 140 -17.23 -2.76 1.26
C ARG A 140 -17.90 -3.24 -0.03
N ARG A 141 -17.41 -2.78 -1.18
CA ARG A 141 -17.95 -3.18 -2.49
C ARG A 141 -17.69 -4.65 -2.77
N PHE A 142 -16.50 -5.14 -2.47
CA PHE A 142 -16.14 -6.56 -2.63
C PHE A 142 -17.05 -7.44 -1.77
N ASN A 143 -17.15 -7.14 -0.49
CA ASN A 143 -17.96 -7.90 0.44
C ASN A 143 -19.47 -7.86 0.10
N PHE A 144 -19.96 -6.73 -0.42
CA PHE A 144 -21.33 -6.64 -0.90
C PHE A 144 -21.62 -7.60 -2.07
N ILE A 145 -20.66 -7.79 -2.98
CA ILE A 145 -20.85 -8.62 -4.20
C ILE A 145 -20.58 -10.10 -3.91
N TYR A 146 -19.50 -10.38 -3.15
CA TYR A 146 -18.95 -11.73 -3.00
C TYR A 146 -19.14 -12.32 -1.59
N GLY A 147 -19.75 -11.59 -0.66
CA GLY A 147 -19.92 -11.98 0.74
C GLY A 147 -18.75 -11.53 1.62
N ASP A 148 -18.95 -11.60 2.93
CA ASP A 148 -18.00 -11.13 3.95
C ASP A 148 -16.69 -11.92 3.90
N THR A 149 -15.73 -11.41 3.15
CA THR A 149 -14.45 -12.05 2.89
C THR A 149 -13.28 -11.19 3.37
N LEU A 150 -13.30 -9.90 3.05
CA LEU A 150 -12.22 -8.97 3.36
C LEU A 150 -12.49 -8.22 4.66
N VAL A 151 -11.43 -7.83 5.35
CA VAL A 151 -11.50 -7.02 6.57
C VAL A 151 -11.32 -5.55 6.20
N GLU A 152 -12.19 -4.70 6.75
CA GLU A 152 -12.10 -3.25 6.58
C GLU A 152 -11.02 -2.70 7.51
N PRO A 153 -9.95 -2.06 6.99
CA PRO A 153 -8.85 -1.59 7.80
C PRO A 153 -9.20 -0.29 8.55
N GLU A 154 -8.67 -0.14 9.76
CA GLU A 154 -8.70 1.09 10.53
C GLU A 154 -7.40 1.89 10.37
N ILE A 155 -7.53 3.20 10.37
CA ILE A 155 -6.40 4.13 10.30
C ILE A 155 -5.82 4.32 11.70
N LEU A 156 -4.49 4.26 11.80
CA LEU A 156 -3.77 4.65 13.00
C LEU A 156 -2.84 5.82 12.66
N LEU A 157 -3.19 7.00 13.14
CA LEU A 157 -2.35 8.19 13.00
C LEU A 157 -1.30 8.27 14.12
N PRO A 158 -0.13 8.89 13.86
CA PRO A 158 0.85 9.15 14.90
C PRO A 158 0.33 10.19 15.90
N ASP A 159 0.69 10.02 17.18
CA ASP A 159 0.25 10.91 18.27
C ASP A 159 0.74 12.36 18.15
N ASN A 160 1.72 12.63 17.26
CA ASN A 160 2.31 13.94 16.99
C ASN A 160 2.44 14.14 15.47
N ALA A 161 1.35 14.46 14.82
CA ALA A 161 1.34 14.95 13.44
C ALA A 161 1.35 16.49 13.44
#